data_7b44e5e8df8b58aab837cf1f669c4741
#
_entry.id   7b44e5e8df8b58aab837cf1f669c4741
#
_cell.length_a   1.000
_cell.length_b   1.000
_cell.length_c   1.000
_cell.angle_alpha   90.00
_cell.angle_beta   90.00
_cell.angle_gamma   90.00
#
_symmetry.space_group_name_H-M   'P 1'
#
loop_
_entity.id
_entity.type
_entity.pdbx_description
1 polymer ?
#
loop_
_entity_poly.entity_id
_entity_poly.type
_entity_poly.pdbx_seq_one_letter_code
_entity_poly.pdbx_strand_id
1 'polypeptide(L)'
;VQAAASILLQGTAGLRVSEIEMLEAGGLDPKTGLPDCIEARFDDTSTVELFYLKGWLVKTTKSKEKAEWLIGARVVGSDAVPPPVLAIQRLHELAQVVDGQKATGRLFVGGEGSTWLHFAGHATPHDGKRIQALQRAFMANYVDRGLLDRLEILRTHGWRKSFAQFVFGLDPTLAPALSQHFKHLSLAMTMEAYVTNDPALLGYLDSERAMETARDLYEVTTGRQHPAGRLGKALLEHRREHLEIIAGKTEEEAIAALQSHVLAHQVPFWFLEWGNCGIALSPTEAE
;
A
#
# COMPACT_ATOMS: atom_id res chain seq x y z
N VAL A 1 7.13 8.15 21.35
CA VAL A 1 5.76 8.11 20.81
C VAL A 1 5.77 8.07 19.29
N GLN A 2 6.30 9.07 18.56
CA GLN A 2 6.22 9.17 17.10
C GLN A 2 6.86 7.98 16.38
N ALA A 3 8.03 7.53 16.82
CA ALA A 3 8.68 6.33 16.26
C ALA A 3 7.81 5.08 16.40
N ALA A 4 7.33 4.80 17.62
CA ALA A 4 6.49 3.65 17.89
C ALA A 4 5.18 3.71 17.09
N ALA A 5 4.53 4.88 17.03
CA ALA A 5 3.31 5.08 16.26
C ALA A 5 3.55 4.87 14.75
N SER A 6 4.65 5.37 14.18
CA SER A 6 4.96 5.16 12.76
C SER A 6 5.23 3.69 12.43
N ILE A 7 5.93 2.96 13.31
CA ILE A 7 6.15 1.51 13.18
C ILE A 7 4.81 0.77 13.23
N LEU A 8 3.97 1.11 14.21
CA LEU A 8 2.67 0.48 14.38
C LEU A 8 1.78 0.71 13.16
N LEU A 9 1.65 1.94 12.68
CA LEU A 9 0.84 2.28 11.50
C LEU A 9 1.33 1.56 10.23
N GLN A 10 2.63 1.45 10.04
CA GLN A 10 3.19 0.73 8.90
C GLN A 10 3.04 -0.79 9.04
N GLY A 11 3.25 -1.32 10.25
CA GLY A 11 3.23 -2.76 10.51
C GLY A 11 1.83 -3.36 10.62
N THR A 12 0.80 -2.57 10.96
CA THR A 12 -0.58 -3.05 11.15
C THR A 12 -1.58 -2.52 10.13
N ALA A 13 -1.24 -1.46 9.42
CA ALA A 13 -2.09 -0.88 8.38
C ALA A 13 -1.34 -0.68 7.05
N GLY A 14 -0.08 -1.06 6.98
CA GLY A 14 0.69 -1.08 5.75
C GLY A 14 0.91 0.29 5.08
N LEU A 15 0.82 1.41 5.82
CA LEU A 15 1.00 2.74 5.24
C LEU A 15 2.44 2.96 4.72
N ARG A 16 2.58 3.70 3.62
CA ARG A 16 3.87 4.20 3.16
C ARG A 16 4.36 5.33 4.07
N VAL A 17 5.67 5.51 4.17
CA VAL A 17 6.25 6.64 4.93
C VAL A 17 5.77 7.99 4.38
N SER A 18 5.62 8.12 3.07
CA SER A 18 5.08 9.32 2.41
C SER A 18 3.60 9.60 2.74
N GLU A 19 2.84 8.56 3.06
CA GLU A 19 1.45 8.69 3.52
C GLU A 19 1.43 9.14 4.98
N ILE A 20 2.33 8.60 5.81
CA ILE A 20 2.47 8.95 7.23
C ILE A 20 2.92 10.41 7.41
N GLU A 21 3.93 10.86 6.66
CA GLU A 21 4.43 12.24 6.76
C GLU A 21 3.37 13.29 6.39
N MET A 22 2.36 12.89 5.61
CA MET A 22 1.28 13.75 5.14
C MET A 22 0.04 13.72 6.05
N LEU A 23 0.03 12.93 7.13
CA LEU A 23 -1.11 12.87 8.05
C LEU A 23 -1.32 14.22 8.76
N GLU A 24 -2.56 14.67 8.74
CA GLU A 24 -2.97 15.94 9.32
C GLU A 24 -3.53 15.71 10.72
N ALA A 25 -3.20 16.62 11.63
CA ALA A 25 -3.69 16.54 13.01
C ALA A 25 -5.19 16.87 13.09
N GLY A 26 -5.61 17.96 12.43
CA GLY A 26 -6.98 18.45 12.50
C GLY A 26 -7.41 18.81 13.92
N GLY A 27 -8.72 18.88 14.14
CA GLY A 27 -9.35 19.00 15.46
C GLY A 27 -9.72 17.63 16.05
N LEU A 28 -10.60 17.68 17.04
CA LEU A 28 -11.28 16.51 17.59
C LEU A 28 -12.76 16.56 17.21
N ASP A 29 -13.30 15.44 16.76
CA ASP A 29 -14.74 15.29 16.61
C ASP A 29 -15.43 15.44 17.97
N PRO A 30 -16.33 16.41 18.14
CA PRO A 30 -16.97 16.69 19.43
C PRO A 30 -17.86 15.56 19.95
N LYS A 31 -18.29 14.64 19.08
CA LYS A 31 -19.16 13.52 19.45
C LYS A 31 -18.38 12.29 19.88
N THR A 32 -17.30 11.99 19.18
CA THR A 32 -16.51 10.77 19.40
C THR A 32 -15.24 11.01 20.17
N GLY A 33 -14.75 12.26 20.24
CA GLY A 33 -13.44 12.59 20.79
C GLY A 33 -12.26 12.08 19.96
N LEU A 34 -12.52 11.56 18.76
CA LEU A 34 -11.48 11.10 17.85
C LEU A 34 -10.88 12.27 17.06
N PRO A 35 -9.58 12.22 16.71
CA PRO A 35 -9.00 13.16 15.76
C PRO A 35 -9.73 13.14 14.41
N ASP A 36 -9.89 14.32 13.79
CA ASP A 36 -10.63 14.49 12.51
C ASP A 36 -10.12 13.60 11.37
N CYS A 37 -8.87 13.16 11.46
CA CYS A 37 -8.30 12.20 10.51
C CYS A 37 -8.79 10.75 10.71
N ILE A 38 -9.54 10.45 11.77
CA ILE A 38 -10.14 9.14 12.01
C ILE A 38 -11.65 9.24 11.81
N GLU A 39 -12.20 8.31 11.05
CA GLU A 39 -13.64 8.14 10.89
C GLU A 39 -14.05 6.75 11.36
N ALA A 40 -15.04 6.70 12.26
CA ALA A 40 -15.65 5.46 12.70
C ALA A 40 -16.93 5.18 11.90
N ARG A 41 -17.07 3.96 11.39
CA ARG A 41 -18.24 3.49 10.63
C ARG A 41 -18.66 2.14 11.15
N PHE A 42 -19.96 1.85 11.15
CA PHE A 42 -20.45 0.51 11.43
C PHE A 42 -20.39 -0.36 10.16
N ASP A 43 -20.18 -1.66 10.36
CA ASP A 43 -20.38 -2.64 9.30
C ASP A 43 -21.89 -2.76 8.95
N ASP A 44 -22.19 -3.47 7.86
CA ASP A 44 -23.58 -3.63 7.38
C ASP A 44 -24.52 -4.28 8.41
N THR A 45 -23.95 -5.04 9.34
CA THR A 45 -24.70 -5.71 10.42
C THR A 45 -24.80 -4.88 11.69
N SER A 46 -24.09 -3.75 11.75
CA SER A 46 -23.94 -2.89 12.94
C SER A 46 -23.40 -3.63 14.18
N THR A 47 -22.65 -4.70 13.96
CA THR A 47 -22.02 -5.49 15.03
C THR A 47 -20.55 -5.13 15.25
N VAL A 48 -19.91 -4.57 14.22
CA VAL A 48 -18.51 -4.17 14.26
C VAL A 48 -18.39 -2.69 13.90
N GLU A 49 -17.61 -1.97 14.69
CA GLU A 49 -17.21 -0.60 14.42
C GLU A 49 -15.83 -0.61 13.76
N LEU A 50 -15.75 -0.06 12.55
CA LEU A 50 -14.56 0.00 11.71
C LEU A 50 -13.95 1.40 11.79
N PHE A 51 -12.64 1.49 11.97
CA PHE A 51 -11.91 2.76 12.06
C PHE A 51 -11.08 2.98 10.80
N TYR A 52 -11.35 4.09 10.11
CA TYR A 52 -10.65 4.50 8.90
C TYR A 52 -9.79 5.72 9.18
N LEU A 53 -8.53 5.66 8.75
CA LEU A 53 -7.61 6.80 8.74
C LEU A 53 -7.73 7.52 7.41
N LYS A 54 -8.10 8.80 7.44
CA LYS A 54 -8.15 9.69 6.28
C LYS A 54 -6.79 10.36 6.09
N GLY A 55 -6.32 10.42 4.86
CA GLY A 55 -5.04 11.05 4.54
C GLY A 55 -4.88 11.26 3.04
N TRP A 56 -3.63 11.34 2.60
CA TRP A 56 -3.27 11.62 1.22
C TRP A 56 -2.48 10.47 0.62
N LEU A 57 -2.95 9.94 -0.50
CA LEU A 57 -2.19 9.02 -1.33
C LEU A 57 -1.18 9.84 -2.13
N VAL A 58 0.11 9.55 -1.97
CA VAL A 58 1.20 10.22 -2.66
C VAL A 58 1.86 9.22 -3.60
N LYS A 59 1.45 9.20 -4.88
CA LYS A 59 2.03 8.32 -5.91
C LYS A 59 3.24 8.96 -6.58
N THR A 60 3.18 10.29 -6.78
CA THR A 60 4.26 11.09 -7.36
C THR A 60 4.27 12.46 -6.71
N THR A 61 5.36 13.23 -6.85
CA THR A 61 5.44 14.59 -6.33
C THR A 61 4.39 15.55 -6.91
N LYS A 62 3.66 15.14 -7.95
CA LYS A 62 2.72 16.00 -8.70
C LYS A 62 1.24 15.72 -8.41
N SER A 63 0.88 14.55 -7.90
CA SER A 63 -0.52 14.23 -7.62
C SER A 63 -0.73 13.75 -6.19
N LYS A 64 -1.65 14.42 -5.48
CA LYS A 64 -2.14 14.02 -4.16
C LYS A 64 -3.62 13.73 -4.28
N GLU A 65 -4.03 12.55 -3.86
CA GLU A 65 -5.42 12.14 -3.85
C GLU A 65 -5.84 11.84 -2.41
N LYS A 66 -7.07 12.20 -2.04
CA LYS A 66 -7.61 11.80 -0.74
C LYS A 66 -7.78 10.28 -0.72
N ALA A 67 -7.36 9.67 0.36
CA ALA A 67 -7.47 8.24 0.56
C ALA A 67 -7.82 7.93 2.00
N GLU A 68 -8.33 6.72 2.22
CA GLU A 68 -8.62 6.20 3.54
C GLU A 68 -8.09 4.76 3.65
N TRP A 69 -7.67 4.41 4.84
CA TRP A 69 -7.17 3.07 5.17
C TRP A 69 -7.89 2.55 6.41
N LEU A 70 -8.33 1.31 6.37
CA LEU A 70 -8.82 0.61 7.55
C LEU A 70 -7.65 0.38 8.51
N ILE A 71 -7.75 0.95 9.71
CA ILE A 71 -6.69 0.88 10.73
C ILE A 71 -7.09 0.10 11.98
N GLY A 72 -8.32 -0.32 12.09
CA GLY A 72 -8.79 -1.12 13.21
C GLY A 72 -10.26 -1.40 13.16
N ALA A 73 -10.66 -2.34 14.01
CA ALA A 73 -12.06 -2.71 14.21
C ALA A 73 -12.27 -3.08 15.67
N ARG A 74 -13.50 -2.92 16.16
CA ARG A 74 -13.94 -3.45 17.46
C ARG A 74 -15.39 -3.90 17.40
N VAL A 75 -15.75 -4.81 18.28
CA VAL A 75 -17.15 -5.19 18.48
C VAL A 75 -17.90 -4.00 19.09
N VAL A 76 -19.08 -3.71 18.59
CA VAL A 76 -19.96 -2.63 19.09
C VAL A 76 -20.24 -2.84 20.58
N GLY A 77 -20.11 -1.78 21.37
CA GLY A 77 -20.24 -1.83 22.82
C GLY A 77 -18.97 -2.25 23.58
N SER A 78 -17.88 -2.55 22.88
CA SER A 78 -16.56 -2.75 23.50
C SER A 78 -15.85 -1.43 23.76
N ASP A 79 -15.23 -1.31 24.93
CA ASP A 79 -14.37 -0.17 25.28
C ASP A 79 -12.95 -0.29 24.70
N ALA A 80 -12.63 -1.41 24.04
CA ALA A 80 -11.32 -1.64 23.46
C ALA A 80 -11.03 -0.62 22.34
N VAL A 81 -9.93 0.11 22.45
CA VAL A 81 -9.47 1.01 21.38
C VAL A 81 -8.41 0.28 20.57
N PRO A 82 -8.59 0.12 19.24
CA PRO A 82 -7.57 -0.49 18.41
C PRO A 82 -6.23 0.21 18.52
N PRO A 83 -5.10 -0.52 18.62
CA PRO A 83 -3.79 0.10 18.85
C PRO A 83 -3.40 1.20 17.86
N PRO A 84 -3.68 1.11 16.55
CA PRO A 84 -3.42 2.21 15.62
C PRO A 84 -4.24 3.47 15.90
N VAL A 85 -5.50 3.31 16.33
CA VAL A 85 -6.37 4.43 16.72
C VAL A 85 -5.78 5.14 17.94
N LEU A 86 -5.40 4.37 18.96
CA LEU A 86 -4.75 4.91 20.16
C LEU A 86 -3.44 5.63 19.81
N ALA A 87 -2.64 5.07 18.90
CA ALA A 87 -1.40 5.70 18.45
C ALA A 87 -1.64 7.07 17.82
N ILE A 88 -2.68 7.21 17.01
CA ILE A 88 -3.03 8.49 16.36
C ILE A 88 -3.56 9.50 17.39
N GLN A 89 -4.37 9.06 18.35
CA GLN A 89 -4.80 9.92 19.46
C GLN A 89 -3.60 10.48 20.22
N ARG A 90 -2.61 9.64 20.55
CA ARG A 90 -1.37 10.09 21.24
C ARG A 90 -0.49 10.98 20.37
N LEU A 91 -0.45 10.75 19.06
CA LEU A 91 0.22 11.66 18.13
C LEU A 91 -0.48 13.02 18.06
N HIS A 92 -1.82 13.02 18.04
CA HIS A 92 -2.61 14.25 18.04
C HIS A 92 -2.34 15.08 19.32
N GLU A 93 -2.42 14.45 20.49
CA GLU A 93 -2.09 15.09 21.77
C GLU A 93 -0.67 15.70 21.75
N LEU A 94 0.31 14.92 21.25
CA LEU A 94 1.69 15.38 21.14
C LEU A 94 1.82 16.55 20.16
N ALA A 95 1.16 16.49 19.00
CA ALA A 95 1.19 17.56 18.01
C ALA A 95 0.64 18.87 18.59
N GLN A 96 -0.45 18.82 19.36
CA GLN A 96 -1.01 20.00 20.03
C GLN A 96 -0.02 20.64 21.00
N VAL A 97 0.76 19.84 21.74
CA VAL A 97 1.76 20.34 22.68
C VAL A 97 2.97 20.94 21.95
N VAL A 98 3.43 20.28 20.86
CA VAL A 98 4.65 20.67 20.13
C VAL A 98 4.39 21.85 19.20
N ASP A 99 3.26 21.89 18.53
CA ASP A 99 2.93 22.87 17.49
C ASP A 99 2.64 24.27 18.08
N GLY A 100 2.18 24.32 19.30
CA GLY A 100 1.93 25.58 20.00
C GLY A 100 1.09 26.56 19.17
N GLN A 101 1.56 27.83 19.05
CA GLN A 101 0.85 28.90 18.33
C GLN A 101 1.03 28.87 16.80
N LYS A 102 1.96 28.08 16.28
CA LYS A 102 2.21 27.93 14.81
C LYS A 102 1.91 26.51 14.39
N ALA A 103 0.61 26.19 14.33
CA ALA A 103 0.16 24.88 13.95
C ALA A 103 0.65 24.52 12.53
N THR A 104 1.50 23.50 12.41
CA THR A 104 1.90 22.90 11.12
C THR A 104 0.74 22.13 10.51
N GLY A 105 -0.25 21.79 11.31
CA GLY A 105 -1.37 20.94 10.94
C GLY A 105 -1.00 19.47 10.72
N ARG A 106 0.23 19.06 11.10
CA ARG A 106 0.72 17.68 10.89
C ARG A 106 0.75 16.89 12.19
N LEU A 107 0.54 15.55 12.08
CA LEU A 107 0.67 14.63 13.22
C LEU A 107 2.13 14.34 13.59
N PHE A 108 3.01 14.27 12.59
CA PHE A 108 4.43 14.03 12.80
C PHE A 108 5.21 15.33 12.73
N VAL A 109 5.50 15.87 13.91
CA VAL A 109 6.14 17.17 14.08
C VAL A 109 7.26 17.11 15.10
N GLY A 110 8.25 17.99 14.97
CA GLY A 110 9.35 18.14 15.92
C GLY A 110 9.92 19.53 15.92
N GLY A 111 10.68 19.87 16.95
CA GLY A 111 11.42 21.14 17.05
C GLY A 111 12.66 21.14 16.14
N GLU A 112 13.05 22.32 15.69
CA GLU A 112 14.36 22.54 15.10
C GLU A 112 15.44 22.46 16.18
N GLY A 113 16.44 21.58 15.97
CA GLY A 113 17.58 21.42 16.87
C GLY A 113 17.59 20.13 17.70
N SER A 114 18.76 19.84 18.26
CA SER A 114 19.04 18.58 18.98
C SER A 114 18.62 18.56 20.45
N THR A 115 18.06 19.63 20.97
CA THR A 115 17.71 19.76 22.39
C THR A 115 16.20 19.84 22.60
N TRP A 116 15.68 18.88 23.31
CA TRP A 116 14.29 18.71 23.72
C TRP A 116 13.69 19.89 24.54
N LEU A 117 14.51 20.87 24.92
CA LEU A 117 14.14 21.94 25.86
C LEU A 117 13.74 23.27 25.20
N HIS A 118 13.76 23.40 23.88
CA HIS A 118 13.39 24.63 23.19
C HIS A 118 12.24 24.43 22.18
N PHE A 119 11.11 23.93 22.67
CA PHE A 119 9.89 23.75 21.86
C PHE A 119 9.09 25.05 21.61
N ALA A 120 9.57 26.19 22.08
CA ALA A 120 8.83 27.44 21.94
C ALA A 120 8.88 27.98 20.51
N GLY A 121 7.98 27.51 19.66
CA GLY A 121 7.56 28.27 18.49
C GLY A 121 8.14 27.91 17.13
N HIS A 122 8.89 26.81 16.99
CA HIS A 122 9.47 26.35 15.72
C HIS A 122 9.24 24.86 15.47
N ALA A 123 7.96 24.44 15.47
CA ALA A 123 7.63 23.09 15.06
C ALA A 123 7.78 22.96 13.53
N THR A 124 8.41 21.88 13.09
CA THR A 124 8.55 21.53 11.67
C THR A 124 7.95 20.15 11.43
N PRO A 125 7.24 19.94 10.32
CA PRO A 125 6.79 18.60 9.91
C PRO A 125 7.99 17.68 9.70
N HIS A 126 7.88 16.44 10.14
CA HIS A 126 8.86 15.42 9.84
C HIS A 126 8.68 14.92 8.40
N ASP A 127 9.79 14.87 7.68
CA ASP A 127 9.87 14.15 6.40
C ASP A 127 10.12 12.65 6.61
N GLY A 128 10.03 11.89 5.54
CA GLY A 128 10.22 10.44 5.57
C GLY A 128 11.62 10.01 6.08
N LYS A 129 12.65 10.83 5.84
CA LYS A 129 14.02 10.55 6.33
C LYS A 129 14.08 10.70 7.86
N ARG A 130 13.42 11.72 8.40
CA ARG A 130 13.37 11.93 9.84
C ARG A 130 12.56 10.84 10.52
N ILE A 131 11.41 10.46 9.97
CA ILE A 131 10.60 9.33 10.47
C ILE A 131 11.44 8.06 10.50
N GLN A 132 12.17 7.75 9.43
CA GLN A 132 13.05 6.59 9.38
C GLN A 132 14.17 6.64 10.44
N ALA A 133 14.77 7.81 10.64
CA ALA A 133 15.79 7.99 11.68
C ALA A 133 15.22 7.76 13.09
N LEU A 134 14.00 8.24 13.36
CA LEU A 134 13.29 8.01 14.62
C LEU A 134 12.99 6.53 14.84
N GLN A 135 12.55 5.80 13.79
CA GLN A 135 12.32 4.35 13.86
C GLN A 135 13.62 3.59 14.20
N ARG A 136 14.72 3.91 13.51
CA ARG A 136 16.02 3.28 13.78
C ARG A 136 16.50 3.53 15.21
N ALA A 137 16.39 4.77 15.69
CA ALA A 137 16.76 5.12 17.06
C ALA A 137 15.88 4.39 18.10
N PHE A 138 14.57 4.28 17.82
CA PHE A 138 13.66 3.52 18.68
C PHE A 138 14.06 2.03 18.72
N MET A 139 14.27 1.42 17.58
CA MET A 139 14.66 0.01 17.50
C MET A 139 15.99 -0.24 18.23
N ALA A 140 16.99 0.62 18.03
CA ALA A 140 18.29 0.49 18.67
C ALA A 140 18.23 0.57 20.21
N ASN A 141 17.24 1.28 20.76
CA ASN A 141 17.10 1.48 22.22
C ASN A 141 16.15 0.49 22.90
N TYR A 142 15.18 -0.06 22.16
CA TYR A 142 14.07 -0.82 22.76
C TYR A 142 13.94 -2.25 22.24
N VAL A 143 14.69 -2.63 21.20
CA VAL A 143 14.66 -3.99 20.65
C VAL A 143 15.94 -4.71 21.02
N ASP A 144 15.82 -6.01 21.32
CA ASP A 144 16.97 -6.88 21.62
C ASP A 144 18.01 -6.85 20.49
N ARG A 145 19.28 -6.71 20.85
CA ARG A 145 20.40 -6.63 19.89
C ARG A 145 20.51 -7.87 19.02
N GLY A 146 20.27 -9.05 19.57
CA GLY A 146 20.32 -10.29 18.80
C GLY A 146 19.21 -10.38 17.75
N LEU A 147 18.07 -9.69 17.97
CA LEU A 147 17.04 -9.54 16.96
C LEU A 147 17.44 -8.49 15.92
N LEU A 148 18.05 -7.38 16.33
CA LEU A 148 18.52 -6.32 15.42
C LEU A 148 19.60 -6.80 14.48
N ASP A 149 20.53 -7.64 14.94
CA ASP A 149 21.61 -8.21 14.11
C ASP A 149 21.06 -9.09 12.97
N ARG A 150 19.86 -9.64 13.13
CA ARG A 150 19.14 -10.39 12.09
C ARG A 150 18.35 -9.48 11.13
N LEU A 151 18.06 -8.25 11.52
CA LEU A 151 17.35 -7.24 10.74
C LEU A 151 18.35 -6.30 10.06
N GLU A 152 19.15 -6.83 9.14
CA GLU A 152 20.32 -6.17 8.53
C GLU A 152 20.11 -4.71 8.10
N ILE A 153 18.94 -4.32 7.60
CA ILE A 153 18.61 -2.92 7.30
C ILE A 153 17.10 -2.74 7.42
N LEU A 154 16.65 -2.17 8.55
CA LEU A 154 15.25 -1.81 8.69
C LEU A 154 14.92 -0.61 7.79
N ARG A 155 14.27 -0.88 6.69
CA ARG A 155 13.72 0.16 5.79
C ARG A 155 12.24 0.34 6.09
N THR A 156 11.76 1.56 5.99
CA THR A 156 10.33 1.88 6.19
C THR A 156 9.40 1.04 5.29
N HIS A 157 9.84 0.72 4.07
CA HIS A 157 9.11 -0.17 3.17
C HIS A 157 9.01 -1.63 3.68
N GLY A 158 9.95 -2.07 4.50
CA GLY A 158 9.95 -3.41 5.11
C GLY A 158 8.71 -3.67 5.96
N TRP A 159 8.25 -2.68 6.73
CA TRP A 159 7.05 -2.81 7.54
C TRP A 159 5.80 -3.10 6.71
N ARG A 160 5.63 -2.36 5.61
CA ARG A 160 4.50 -2.59 4.68
C ARG A 160 4.59 -3.97 4.03
N LYS A 161 5.81 -4.43 3.69
CA LYS A 161 6.03 -5.78 3.18
C LYS A 161 5.65 -6.83 4.22
N SER A 162 6.07 -6.67 5.47
CA SER A 162 5.71 -7.58 6.56
C SER A 162 4.20 -7.64 6.80
N PHE A 163 3.52 -6.49 6.76
CA PHE A 163 2.05 -6.45 6.84
C PHE A 163 1.40 -7.25 5.70
N ALA A 164 1.84 -7.02 4.47
CA ALA A 164 1.32 -7.76 3.32
C ALA A 164 1.54 -9.27 3.46
N GLN A 165 2.76 -9.68 3.81
CA GLN A 165 3.10 -11.09 4.01
C GLN A 165 2.31 -11.72 5.15
N PHE A 166 2.05 -10.98 6.23
CA PHE A 166 1.22 -11.44 7.32
C PHE A 166 -0.23 -11.68 6.87
N VAL A 167 -0.82 -10.74 6.13
CA VAL A 167 -2.20 -10.89 5.60
C VAL A 167 -2.29 -12.07 4.64
N PHE A 168 -1.35 -12.22 3.72
CA PHE A 168 -1.30 -13.36 2.80
C PHE A 168 -1.09 -14.70 3.53
N GLY A 169 -0.28 -14.71 4.59
CA GLY A 169 -0.04 -15.90 5.40
C GLY A 169 -1.28 -16.34 6.18
N LEU A 170 -2.17 -15.41 6.53
CA LEU A 170 -3.45 -15.72 7.15
C LEU A 170 -4.45 -16.30 6.15
N ASP A 171 -4.61 -15.65 5.01
CA ASP A 171 -5.53 -16.07 3.96
C ASP A 171 -5.15 -15.43 2.61
N PRO A 172 -4.62 -16.20 1.65
CA PRO A 172 -4.28 -15.69 0.32
C PRO A 172 -5.47 -15.09 -0.45
N THR A 173 -6.72 -15.49 -0.13
CA THR A 173 -7.92 -14.95 -0.79
C THR A 173 -8.18 -13.47 -0.44
N LEU A 174 -7.49 -12.92 0.57
CA LEU A 174 -7.53 -11.50 0.92
C LEU A 174 -6.68 -10.62 -0.01
N ALA A 175 -5.99 -11.20 -0.99
CA ALA A 175 -5.14 -10.47 -1.94
C ALA A 175 -5.86 -9.30 -2.64
N PRO A 176 -7.09 -9.44 -3.17
CA PRO A 176 -7.82 -8.31 -3.76
C PRO A 176 -8.11 -7.19 -2.76
N ALA A 177 -8.53 -7.56 -1.53
CA ALA A 177 -8.80 -6.60 -0.47
C ALA A 177 -7.52 -5.84 -0.06
N LEU A 178 -6.37 -6.53 0.01
CA LEU A 178 -5.09 -5.93 0.30
C LEU A 178 -4.63 -4.99 -0.83
N SER A 179 -4.83 -5.36 -2.09
CA SER A 179 -4.56 -4.51 -3.25
C SER A 179 -5.36 -3.21 -3.19
N GLN A 180 -6.66 -3.32 -2.90
CA GLN A 180 -7.54 -2.18 -2.71
C GLN A 180 -7.11 -1.32 -1.50
N HIS A 181 -6.74 -1.95 -0.38
CA HIS A 181 -6.24 -1.27 0.81
C HIS A 181 -4.95 -0.48 0.52
N PHE A 182 -4.04 -1.05 -0.25
CA PHE A 182 -2.81 -0.40 -0.68
C PHE A 182 -3.00 0.63 -1.80
N LYS A 183 -4.20 0.73 -2.37
CA LYS A 183 -4.53 1.61 -3.51
C LYS A 183 -3.62 1.31 -4.71
N HIS A 184 -3.31 0.03 -4.93
CA HIS A 184 -2.60 -0.41 -6.11
C HIS A 184 -3.53 -0.43 -7.32
N LEU A 185 -2.97 -0.20 -8.51
CA LEU A 185 -3.73 -0.21 -9.76
C LEU A 185 -4.16 -1.61 -10.17
N SER A 186 -3.38 -2.63 -9.78
CA SER A 186 -3.70 -4.03 -10.04
C SER A 186 -3.32 -4.94 -8.88
N LEU A 187 -3.95 -6.11 -8.85
CA LEU A 187 -3.62 -7.16 -7.89
C LEU A 187 -2.21 -7.71 -8.13
N ALA A 188 -1.81 -7.88 -9.39
CA ALA A 188 -0.48 -8.34 -9.76
C ALA A 188 0.63 -7.46 -9.18
N MET A 189 0.47 -6.12 -9.16
CA MET A 189 1.41 -5.22 -8.48
C MET A 189 1.56 -5.53 -6.99
N THR A 190 0.47 -5.85 -6.30
CA THR A 190 0.50 -6.21 -4.88
C THR A 190 1.26 -7.51 -4.68
N MET A 191 0.94 -8.52 -5.46
CA MET A 191 1.55 -9.85 -5.39
C MET A 191 3.05 -9.77 -5.69
N GLU A 192 3.42 -9.10 -6.77
CA GLU A 192 4.81 -8.94 -7.18
C GLU A 192 5.66 -8.20 -6.16
N ALA A 193 5.16 -7.09 -5.63
CA ALA A 193 5.90 -6.27 -4.68
C ALA A 193 6.13 -6.95 -3.32
N TYR A 194 5.22 -7.83 -2.88
CA TYR A 194 5.19 -8.30 -1.50
C TYR A 194 5.29 -9.81 -1.32
N VAL A 195 4.97 -10.60 -2.35
CA VAL A 195 4.80 -12.06 -2.25
C VAL A 195 5.89 -12.86 -2.96
N THR A 196 6.64 -12.26 -3.89
CA THR A 196 7.61 -12.94 -4.78
C THR A 196 8.64 -13.87 -4.11
N ASN A 197 8.84 -13.77 -2.80
CA ASN A 197 9.81 -14.59 -2.08
C ASN A 197 9.17 -15.78 -1.34
N ASP A 198 7.85 -15.99 -1.48
CA ASP A 198 7.15 -17.10 -0.85
C ASP A 198 6.76 -18.14 -1.92
N PRO A 199 7.42 -19.33 -1.93
CA PRO A 199 7.15 -20.35 -2.93
C PRO A 199 5.70 -20.86 -2.93
N ALA A 200 5.03 -20.86 -1.78
CA ALA A 200 3.63 -21.31 -1.69
C ALA A 200 2.67 -20.36 -2.42
N LEU A 201 3.04 -19.11 -2.56
CA LEU A 201 2.23 -18.07 -3.18
C LEU A 201 2.61 -17.81 -4.66
N LEU A 202 3.72 -18.38 -5.16
CA LEU A 202 4.16 -18.16 -6.54
C LEU A 202 3.14 -18.65 -7.57
N GLY A 203 2.56 -19.84 -7.36
CA GLY A 203 1.53 -20.36 -8.27
C GLY A 203 0.28 -19.49 -8.33
N TYR A 204 -0.11 -18.90 -7.21
CA TYR A 204 -1.21 -17.93 -7.17
C TYR A 204 -0.84 -16.64 -7.91
N LEU A 205 0.38 -16.14 -7.72
CA LEU A 205 0.90 -14.96 -8.41
C LEU A 205 0.91 -15.16 -9.93
N ASP A 206 1.37 -16.32 -10.42
CA ASP A 206 1.42 -16.61 -11.85
C ASP A 206 0.00 -16.64 -12.46
N SER A 207 -0.97 -17.20 -11.75
CA SER A 207 -2.38 -17.18 -12.17
C SER A 207 -2.95 -15.76 -12.24
N GLU A 208 -2.68 -14.93 -11.24
CA GLU A 208 -3.14 -13.53 -11.20
C GLU A 208 -2.47 -12.68 -12.28
N ARG A 209 -1.17 -12.84 -12.49
CA ARG A 209 -0.45 -12.19 -13.60
C ARG A 209 -1.03 -12.57 -14.96
N ALA A 210 -1.32 -13.86 -15.14
CA ALA A 210 -1.91 -14.32 -16.38
C ALA A 210 -3.31 -13.75 -16.60
N MET A 211 -4.10 -13.60 -15.53
CA MET A 211 -5.43 -13.00 -15.61
C MET A 211 -5.35 -11.51 -15.98
N GLU A 212 -4.48 -10.72 -15.30
CA GLU A 212 -4.27 -9.29 -15.62
C GLU A 212 -3.76 -9.13 -17.05
N THR A 213 -2.78 -9.97 -17.48
CA THR A 213 -2.27 -9.98 -18.85
C THR A 213 -3.38 -10.27 -19.85
N ALA A 214 -4.26 -11.23 -19.56
CA ALA A 214 -5.38 -11.58 -20.43
C ALA A 214 -6.38 -10.43 -20.59
N ARG A 215 -6.64 -9.67 -19.53
CA ARG A 215 -7.48 -8.47 -19.58
C ARG A 215 -6.87 -7.39 -20.47
N ASP A 216 -5.57 -7.09 -20.29
CA ASP A 216 -4.87 -6.12 -21.14
C ASP A 216 -4.85 -6.56 -22.61
N LEU A 217 -4.58 -7.85 -22.88
CA LEU A 217 -4.66 -8.41 -24.23
C LEU A 217 -6.05 -8.28 -24.83
N TYR A 218 -7.09 -8.51 -24.06
CA TYR A 218 -8.48 -8.34 -24.50
C TYR A 218 -8.78 -6.88 -24.87
N GLU A 219 -8.40 -5.93 -24.03
CA GLU A 219 -8.57 -4.49 -24.28
C GLU A 219 -7.82 -4.03 -25.54
N VAL A 220 -6.56 -4.49 -25.73
CA VAL A 220 -5.76 -4.20 -26.92
C VAL A 220 -6.37 -4.89 -28.17
N THR A 221 -6.76 -6.14 -28.05
CA THR A 221 -7.30 -6.93 -29.17
C THR A 221 -8.63 -6.36 -29.67
N THR A 222 -9.49 -5.93 -28.77
CA THR A 222 -10.77 -5.29 -29.08
C THR A 222 -10.63 -3.83 -29.52
N GLY A 223 -9.45 -3.22 -29.36
CA GLY A 223 -9.18 -1.82 -29.72
C GLY A 223 -9.66 -0.81 -28.67
N ARG A 224 -10.01 -1.25 -27.48
CA ARG A 224 -10.37 -0.37 -26.35
C ARG A 224 -9.12 0.32 -25.77
N GLN A 225 -7.96 -0.33 -25.88
CA GLN A 225 -6.67 0.22 -25.44
C GLN A 225 -5.69 0.27 -26.62
N HIS A 226 -4.92 1.36 -26.68
CA HIS A 226 -3.87 1.55 -27.69
C HIS A 226 -2.49 1.44 -27.03
N PRO A 227 -1.82 0.28 -27.15
CA PRO A 227 -0.52 0.09 -26.54
C PRO A 227 0.57 0.90 -27.26
N ALA A 228 1.56 1.36 -26.52
CA ALA A 228 2.70 2.13 -27.04
C ALA A 228 4.03 1.36 -26.87
N GLY A 229 5.07 1.83 -27.54
CA GLY A 229 6.40 1.26 -27.41
C GLY A 229 6.60 -0.06 -28.17
N ARG A 230 7.72 -0.75 -27.89
CA ARG A 230 8.07 -2.01 -28.56
C ARG A 230 7.08 -3.14 -28.23
N LEU A 231 6.69 -3.25 -26.97
CA LEU A 231 5.71 -4.25 -26.55
C LEU A 231 4.37 -4.01 -27.26
N GLY A 232 3.91 -2.76 -27.32
CA GLY A 232 2.67 -2.42 -27.99
C GLY A 232 2.69 -2.80 -29.46
N LYS A 233 3.83 -2.61 -30.17
CA LYS A 233 3.98 -3.05 -31.56
C LYS A 233 3.88 -4.56 -31.69
N ALA A 234 4.58 -5.33 -30.84
CA ALA A 234 4.52 -6.78 -30.83
C ALA A 234 3.09 -7.29 -30.55
N LEU A 235 2.37 -6.71 -29.61
CA LEU A 235 0.97 -7.08 -29.33
C LEU A 235 0.04 -6.83 -30.53
N LEU A 236 0.26 -5.75 -31.27
CA LEU A 236 -0.51 -5.44 -32.47
C LEU A 236 -0.18 -6.39 -33.63
N GLU A 237 1.06 -6.88 -33.75
CA GLU A 237 1.47 -7.89 -34.73
C GLU A 237 0.77 -9.22 -34.45
N HIS A 238 0.59 -9.64 -33.20
CA HIS A 238 -0.12 -10.86 -32.80
C HIS A 238 -1.65 -10.68 -32.65
N ARG A 239 -2.17 -9.48 -32.88
CA ARG A 239 -3.60 -9.18 -32.70
C ARG A 239 -4.53 -10.14 -33.42
N ARG A 240 -4.15 -10.59 -34.62
CA ARG A 240 -4.97 -11.53 -35.44
C ARG A 240 -5.15 -12.87 -34.70
N GLU A 241 -4.07 -13.39 -34.12
CA GLU A 241 -4.11 -14.65 -33.36
C GLU A 241 -5.01 -14.51 -32.13
N HIS A 242 -4.89 -13.40 -31.40
CA HIS A 242 -5.75 -13.13 -30.24
C HIS A 242 -7.22 -12.96 -30.65
N LEU A 243 -7.52 -12.34 -31.80
CA LEU A 243 -8.89 -12.26 -32.33
C LEU A 243 -9.49 -13.64 -32.62
N GLU A 244 -8.69 -14.59 -33.12
CA GLU A 244 -9.12 -15.99 -33.35
C GLU A 244 -9.44 -16.70 -32.01
N ILE A 245 -8.65 -16.44 -30.97
CA ILE A 245 -8.88 -16.99 -29.62
C ILE A 245 -10.19 -16.50 -29.02
N ILE A 246 -10.54 -15.22 -29.17
CA ILE A 246 -11.73 -14.62 -28.58
C ILE A 246 -12.99 -14.69 -29.43
N ALA A 247 -12.88 -15.13 -30.68
CA ALA A 247 -14.00 -15.13 -31.64
C ALA A 247 -15.20 -15.91 -31.11
N GLY A 248 -16.38 -15.29 -31.15
CA GLY A 248 -17.65 -15.92 -30.75
C GLY A 248 -17.83 -16.14 -29.26
N LYS A 249 -16.96 -15.60 -28.40
CA LYS A 249 -17.01 -15.73 -26.94
C LYS A 249 -17.56 -14.46 -26.29
N THR A 250 -18.17 -14.62 -25.12
CA THR A 250 -18.46 -13.50 -24.22
C THR A 250 -17.16 -12.90 -23.69
N GLU A 251 -17.21 -11.71 -23.09
CA GLU A 251 -16.02 -11.05 -22.52
C GLU A 251 -15.33 -11.94 -21.48
N GLU A 252 -16.08 -12.53 -20.57
CA GLU A 252 -15.55 -13.43 -19.54
C GLU A 252 -14.89 -14.68 -20.14
N GLU A 253 -15.55 -15.33 -21.09
CA GLU A 253 -15.00 -16.49 -21.79
C GLU A 253 -13.76 -16.16 -22.63
N ALA A 254 -13.74 -14.97 -23.23
CA ALA A 254 -12.60 -14.48 -24.01
C ALA A 254 -11.38 -14.22 -23.11
N ILE A 255 -11.58 -13.57 -21.96
CA ILE A 255 -10.51 -13.34 -20.98
C ILE A 255 -9.99 -14.66 -20.43
N ALA A 256 -10.85 -15.63 -20.10
CA ALA A 256 -10.43 -16.95 -19.62
C ALA A 256 -9.64 -17.74 -20.70
N ALA A 257 -10.03 -17.63 -21.97
CA ALA A 257 -9.30 -18.23 -23.08
C ALA A 257 -7.91 -17.59 -23.28
N LEU A 258 -7.83 -16.26 -23.19
CA LEU A 258 -6.56 -15.54 -23.25
C LEU A 258 -5.67 -15.84 -22.02
N GLN A 259 -6.23 -15.98 -20.82
CA GLN A 259 -5.47 -16.41 -19.64
C GLN A 259 -4.83 -17.79 -19.83
N SER A 260 -5.60 -18.74 -20.37
CA SER A 260 -5.08 -20.08 -20.69
C SER A 260 -3.96 -20.02 -21.73
N HIS A 261 -4.09 -19.15 -22.75
CA HIS A 261 -3.06 -18.91 -23.75
C HIS A 261 -1.79 -18.30 -23.12
N VAL A 262 -1.91 -17.30 -22.27
CA VAL A 262 -0.79 -16.67 -21.55
C VAL A 262 -0.04 -17.68 -20.69
N LEU A 263 -0.76 -18.51 -19.93
CA LEU A 263 -0.16 -19.56 -19.10
C LEU A 263 0.56 -20.61 -19.94
N ALA A 264 -0.01 -21.01 -21.07
CA ALA A 264 0.58 -22.02 -21.96
C ALA A 264 1.86 -21.52 -22.65
N HIS A 265 1.94 -20.24 -22.98
CA HIS A 265 3.06 -19.66 -23.73
C HIS A 265 4.06 -18.93 -22.83
N GLN A 266 3.84 -18.91 -21.51
CA GLN A 266 4.71 -18.25 -20.52
C GLN A 266 5.11 -16.82 -20.91
N VAL A 267 4.13 -16.02 -21.37
CA VAL A 267 4.35 -14.62 -21.72
C VAL A 267 4.35 -13.78 -20.43
N PRO A 268 5.50 -13.43 -19.85
CA PRO A 268 5.53 -12.71 -18.61
C PRO A 268 5.28 -11.22 -18.86
N PHE A 269 4.30 -10.68 -18.13
CA PHE A 269 4.09 -9.25 -18.00
C PHE A 269 4.44 -8.82 -16.59
N TRP A 270 5.07 -7.65 -16.45
CA TRP A 270 5.28 -6.98 -15.16
C TRP A 270 4.42 -5.74 -15.12
N PHE A 271 3.62 -5.66 -14.06
CA PHE A 271 2.72 -4.54 -13.83
C PHE A 271 3.39 -3.56 -12.88
N LEU A 272 3.65 -2.33 -13.35
CA LEU A 272 4.34 -1.29 -12.62
C LEU A 272 3.42 -0.07 -12.48
N GLU A 273 3.61 0.73 -11.44
CA GLU A 273 2.78 1.93 -11.19
C GLU A 273 2.79 2.95 -12.35
N TRP A 274 3.79 2.87 -13.25
CA TRP A 274 4.03 3.79 -14.37
C TRP A 274 3.89 3.14 -15.74
N GLY A 275 3.56 1.86 -15.81
CA GLY A 275 3.31 1.17 -17.07
C GLY A 275 3.60 -0.33 -16.99
N ASN A 276 3.09 -1.08 -17.96
CA ASN A 276 3.30 -2.51 -18.06
C ASN A 276 4.54 -2.81 -18.91
N CYS A 277 5.35 -3.76 -18.45
CA CYS A 277 6.54 -4.23 -19.16
C CYS A 277 6.41 -5.72 -19.48
N GLY A 278 6.72 -6.13 -20.71
CA GLY A 278 6.77 -7.53 -21.12
C GLY A 278 8.15 -7.88 -21.65
N ILE A 279 8.66 -9.06 -21.33
CA ILE A 279 9.88 -9.62 -21.92
C ILE A 279 9.49 -10.91 -22.62
N ALA A 280 9.77 -10.99 -23.91
CA ALA A 280 9.66 -12.26 -24.64
C ALA A 280 10.79 -13.19 -24.17
N LEU A 281 10.43 -14.37 -23.64
CA LEU A 281 11.41 -15.39 -23.21
C LEU A 281 11.96 -16.22 -24.40
N SER A 282 11.82 -15.74 -25.63
CA SER A 282 12.45 -16.39 -26.77
C SER A 282 13.96 -16.11 -26.75
N PRO A 283 14.83 -17.11 -26.61
CA PRO A 283 16.28 -16.90 -26.51
C PRO A 283 16.94 -16.35 -27.76
N THR A 284 16.21 -16.14 -28.84
CA THR A 284 16.74 -15.78 -30.17
C THR A 284 16.76 -14.28 -30.45
N GLU A 285 16.28 -13.40 -29.59
CA GLU A 285 16.23 -11.95 -29.83
C GLU A 285 16.79 -11.10 -28.66
N ALA A 286 17.67 -11.66 -27.86
CA ALA A 286 18.42 -10.93 -26.82
C ALA A 286 19.84 -10.59 -27.33
N GLU A 287 19.93 -9.87 -28.48
CA GLU A 287 21.13 -9.13 -28.89
C GLU A 287 20.84 -7.63 -29.01
#